data_ef24c01968130c4c088f9db696a6eb71
#
_entry.id   ef24c01968130c4c088f9db696a6eb71
#
_cell.length_a   1.000
_cell.length_b   1.000
_cell.length_c   1.000
_cell.angle_alpha   90.00
_cell.angle_beta   90.00
_cell.angle_gamma   90.00
#
_symmetry.space_group_name_H-M   'P 1'
#
loop_
_entity.id
_entity.type
_entity.pdbx_description
1 polymer ?
#
loop_
_entity_poly.entity_id
_entity_poly.type
_entity_poly.pdbx_seq_one_letter_code
_entity_poly.pdbx_strand_id
1 'polypeptide(L)'
;MKSIKKIIFGLTFGSLIAGGLFAAPKASNKGKSMDVLNGKEGIFAVIDTDGGEIVLNLFYKETPMTVTNFVGLAEGTLDAAKGKPFYDGLKFHRVISKANGDGQDFMIQGGDPKGNGTGGPGYKFIDEFVDGLTFDKGGKLAMANSGANTNGSQFFITIVPTEWLNYKHTIFGEVLAGQDVVDSLKQGATMKSVKIIRQGDEAKKFSATQADFDKLQKEVAKANEEREAKKWAAVIDGCTKHSSGVYYKVLEEGKGSVCGKGKNVSVDYKGYLTDGQIFDASRGFHPQGHEPLDFKTNGGQMIPGFDMMVQEMKVGETRKMVIPPELAYGSRGIPQAGIPGGAYICFDVKLLSAK
;
A
#
# COMPACT_ATOMS: atom_id res chain seq x y z
N MET A 1 -14.23 -86.32 -19.40
CA MET A 1 -15.09 -86.97 -18.37
C MET A 1 -15.52 -85.96 -17.39
N LYS A 2 -16.85 -85.86 -17.17
CA LYS A 2 -17.58 -85.22 -16.06
C LYS A 2 -17.49 -83.66 -15.96
N SER A 3 -18.50 -82.90 -15.94
CA SER A 3 -19.98 -83.05 -15.98
C SER A 3 -20.49 -81.68 -15.50
N ILE A 4 -21.33 -81.13 -16.29
CA ILE A 4 -22.35 -80.13 -16.19
C ILE A 4 -22.91 -79.89 -14.74
N LYS A 5 -23.11 -78.64 -14.36
CA LYS A 5 -24.40 -78.20 -13.70
C LYS A 5 -24.64 -76.71 -13.97
N LYS A 6 -25.69 -76.42 -14.72
CA LYS A 6 -26.39 -75.20 -14.86
C LYS A 6 -27.15 -74.91 -13.56
N ILE A 7 -27.11 -73.69 -13.07
CA ILE A 7 -28.20 -73.18 -12.20
C ILE A 7 -28.54 -71.74 -12.71
N ILE A 8 -29.77 -71.61 -13.15
CA ILE A 8 -30.48 -70.40 -13.54
C ILE A 8 -30.97 -69.76 -12.23
N PHE A 9 -30.72 -68.51 -12.01
CA PHE A 9 -31.55 -67.70 -11.06
C PHE A 9 -31.74 -66.28 -11.57
N GLY A 10 -32.98 -65.91 -11.49
CA GLY A 10 -33.80 -64.86 -12.01
C GLY A 10 -33.28 -63.45 -11.96
N LEU A 11 -33.68 -62.70 -12.99
CA LEU A 11 -33.69 -61.25 -13.05
C LEU A 11 -34.69 -60.70 -12.03
N THR A 12 -34.21 -59.85 -11.13
CA THR A 12 -35.04 -58.83 -10.48
C THR A 12 -34.52 -57.45 -10.86
N PHE A 13 -35.32 -56.75 -11.62
CA PHE A 13 -35.12 -55.31 -11.90
C PHE A 13 -35.31 -54.54 -10.60
N GLY A 14 -34.21 -54.02 -10.03
CA GLY A 14 -34.23 -53.02 -8.96
C GLY A 14 -34.00 -51.65 -9.57
N SER A 15 -35.03 -50.83 -9.65
CA SER A 15 -34.94 -49.40 -10.02
C SER A 15 -34.10 -48.68 -8.97
N LEU A 16 -32.86 -48.31 -9.31
CA LEU A 16 -32.10 -47.31 -8.57
C LEU A 16 -32.67 -45.94 -8.91
N ILE A 17 -33.46 -45.38 -8.00
CA ILE A 17 -33.80 -43.95 -7.96
C ILE A 17 -32.50 -43.24 -7.52
N ALA A 18 -31.83 -42.60 -8.49
CA ALA A 18 -30.75 -41.65 -8.19
C ALA A 18 -31.35 -40.45 -7.48
N GLY A 19 -31.34 -40.45 -6.14
CA GLY A 19 -31.65 -39.30 -5.33
C GLY A 19 -30.56 -38.23 -5.56
N GLY A 20 -30.84 -37.27 -6.43
CA GLY A 20 -30.06 -36.04 -6.50
C GLY A 20 -30.10 -35.35 -5.16
N LEU A 21 -28.99 -35.30 -4.43
CA LEU A 21 -28.83 -34.36 -3.34
C LEU A 21 -28.88 -32.95 -3.96
N PHE A 22 -30.03 -32.34 -3.98
CA PHE A 22 -30.15 -30.90 -4.09
C PHE A 22 -29.53 -30.33 -2.83
N ALA A 23 -28.35 -29.73 -2.93
CA ALA A 23 -27.80 -28.90 -1.87
C ALA A 23 -28.84 -27.83 -1.55
N ALA A 24 -29.36 -27.83 -0.33
CA ALA A 24 -30.26 -26.79 0.15
C ALA A 24 -29.58 -25.42 -0.05
N PRO A 25 -30.32 -24.40 -0.51
CA PRO A 25 -29.74 -23.06 -0.61
C PRO A 25 -29.26 -22.64 0.79
N LYS A 26 -27.96 -22.24 0.89
CA LYS A 26 -27.42 -21.67 2.12
C LYS A 26 -28.36 -20.58 2.58
N ALA A 27 -28.89 -20.70 3.81
CA ALA A 27 -29.75 -19.70 4.44
C ALA A 27 -29.08 -18.33 4.31
N SER A 28 -29.83 -17.34 3.85
CA SER A 28 -29.36 -15.96 3.69
C SER A 28 -28.86 -15.46 5.06
N ASN A 29 -27.62 -15.00 5.12
CA ASN A 29 -26.95 -14.52 6.36
C ASN A 29 -27.48 -13.15 6.84
N LYS A 30 -28.65 -12.70 6.37
CA LYS A 30 -29.23 -11.35 6.65
C LYS A 30 -29.47 -11.02 8.13
N GLY A 31 -29.32 -11.95 9.07
CA GLY A 31 -29.46 -11.68 10.51
C GLY A 31 -28.12 -11.57 11.25
N LYS A 32 -27.05 -12.13 10.70
CA LYS A 32 -25.76 -12.24 11.40
C LYS A 32 -24.94 -10.94 11.40
N SER A 33 -25.11 -10.06 10.41
CA SER A 33 -24.37 -8.82 10.33
C SER A 33 -24.73 -7.83 11.44
N MET A 34 -25.99 -7.78 11.84
CA MET A 34 -26.44 -6.91 12.92
C MET A 34 -25.99 -7.41 14.31
N ASP A 35 -25.91 -8.73 14.49
CA ASP A 35 -25.50 -9.32 15.77
C ASP A 35 -24.03 -8.99 16.10
N VAL A 36 -23.16 -8.93 15.08
CA VAL A 36 -21.74 -8.60 15.29
C VAL A 36 -21.52 -7.15 15.70
N LEU A 37 -22.48 -6.26 15.44
CA LEU A 37 -22.45 -4.84 15.79
C LEU A 37 -23.02 -4.55 17.18
N ASN A 38 -23.67 -5.54 17.85
CA ASN A 38 -24.26 -5.34 19.16
C ASN A 38 -23.22 -4.88 20.19
N GLY A 39 -23.51 -3.75 20.85
CA GLY A 39 -22.65 -3.16 21.87
C GLY A 39 -21.38 -2.50 21.37
N LYS A 40 -21.20 -2.34 20.04
CA LYS A 40 -20.06 -1.63 19.45
C LYS A 40 -20.43 -0.20 19.13
N GLU A 41 -19.47 0.70 19.31
CA GLU A 41 -19.57 2.09 18.86
C GLU A 41 -18.62 2.33 17.69
N GLY A 42 -19.08 3.11 16.68
CA GLY A 42 -18.29 3.42 15.50
C GLY A 42 -19.14 3.63 14.25
N ILE A 43 -18.47 3.72 13.12
CA ILE A 43 -19.07 3.77 11.80
C ILE A 43 -18.76 2.46 11.09
N PHE A 44 -19.81 1.80 10.64
CA PHE A 44 -19.72 0.51 9.99
C PHE A 44 -20.31 0.57 8.59
N ALA A 45 -19.78 -0.24 7.67
CA ALA A 45 -20.39 -0.46 6.38
C ALA A 45 -20.78 -1.93 6.22
N VAL A 46 -22.00 -2.18 5.75
CA VAL A 46 -22.46 -3.52 5.37
C VAL A 46 -22.58 -3.56 3.85
N ILE A 47 -21.72 -4.34 3.20
CA ILE A 47 -21.76 -4.59 1.76
C ILE A 47 -22.54 -5.90 1.54
N ASP A 48 -23.75 -5.82 0.98
CA ASP A 48 -24.51 -7.00 0.53
C ASP A 48 -24.01 -7.38 -0.86
N THR A 49 -23.52 -8.61 -1.01
CA THR A 49 -22.96 -9.12 -2.27
C THR A 49 -23.69 -10.38 -2.74
N ASP A 50 -23.37 -10.83 -3.94
CA ASP A 50 -23.84 -12.15 -4.43
C ASP A 50 -23.32 -13.32 -3.60
N GLY A 51 -22.17 -13.14 -2.92
CA GLY A 51 -21.55 -14.16 -2.05
C GLY A 51 -22.00 -14.11 -0.59
N GLY A 52 -22.67 -13.04 -0.17
CA GLY A 52 -23.06 -12.78 1.22
C GLY A 52 -22.74 -11.38 1.68
N GLU A 53 -22.92 -11.12 2.98
CA GLU A 53 -22.64 -9.81 3.58
C GLU A 53 -21.20 -9.73 4.11
N ILE A 54 -20.56 -8.58 3.85
CA ILE A 54 -19.26 -8.19 4.41
C ILE A 54 -19.52 -7.00 5.33
N VAL A 55 -19.16 -7.12 6.60
CA VAL A 55 -19.29 -6.05 7.61
C VAL A 55 -17.92 -5.44 7.84
N LEU A 56 -17.81 -4.15 7.66
CA LEU A 56 -16.59 -3.38 7.79
C LEU A 56 -16.68 -2.42 8.98
N ASN A 57 -15.61 -2.32 9.77
CA ASN A 57 -15.38 -1.22 10.69
C ASN A 57 -14.61 -0.13 9.94
N LEU A 58 -15.12 1.11 9.91
CA LEU A 58 -14.48 2.23 9.25
C LEU A 58 -13.69 3.06 10.27
N PHE A 59 -12.44 3.38 9.96
CA PHE A 59 -11.52 4.10 10.83
C PHE A 59 -11.73 5.63 10.71
N TYR A 60 -12.95 6.08 11.04
CA TYR A 60 -13.38 7.47 10.86
C TYR A 60 -12.63 8.50 11.73
N LYS A 61 -11.96 8.04 12.80
CA LYS A 61 -11.10 8.89 13.65
C LYS A 61 -9.69 8.99 13.10
N GLU A 62 -9.17 7.89 12.57
CA GLU A 62 -7.82 7.76 12.07
C GLU A 62 -7.68 8.31 10.64
N THR A 63 -8.66 8.01 9.78
CA THR A 63 -8.68 8.40 8.36
C THR A 63 -10.01 9.09 7.99
N PRO A 64 -10.32 10.23 8.63
CA PRO A 64 -11.62 10.90 8.49
C PRO A 64 -11.92 11.35 7.07
N MET A 65 -10.94 11.81 6.29
CA MET A 65 -11.14 12.25 4.91
C MET A 65 -11.53 11.07 4.01
N THR A 66 -10.80 9.96 4.11
CA THR A 66 -11.03 8.77 3.28
C THR A 66 -12.35 8.11 3.64
N VAL A 67 -12.69 8.04 4.94
CA VAL A 67 -14.01 7.55 5.40
C VAL A 67 -15.13 8.47 4.94
N THR A 68 -14.95 9.80 4.97
CA THR A 68 -15.93 10.76 4.44
C THR A 68 -16.17 10.55 2.96
N ASN A 69 -15.11 10.32 2.17
CA ASN A 69 -15.24 9.98 0.75
C ASN A 69 -16.07 8.71 0.55
N PHE A 70 -15.70 7.62 1.23
CA PHE A 70 -16.40 6.34 1.07
C PHE A 70 -17.86 6.41 1.53
N VAL A 71 -18.12 6.97 2.71
CA VAL A 71 -19.46 7.12 3.27
C VAL A 71 -20.31 8.05 2.41
N GLY A 72 -19.77 9.19 2.00
CA GLY A 72 -20.50 10.15 1.21
C GLY A 72 -20.85 9.64 -0.20
N LEU A 73 -19.99 8.82 -0.80
CA LEU A 73 -20.34 8.11 -2.04
C LEU A 73 -21.41 7.03 -1.78
N ALA A 74 -21.28 6.25 -0.70
CA ALA A 74 -22.24 5.19 -0.36
C ALA A 74 -23.64 5.75 -0.07
N GLU A 75 -23.73 6.89 0.60
CA GLU A 75 -25.00 7.54 0.97
C GLU A 75 -25.54 8.51 -0.11
N GLY A 76 -24.72 8.84 -1.12
CA GLY A 76 -25.11 9.76 -2.17
C GLY A 76 -24.97 11.23 -1.81
N THR A 77 -24.24 11.57 -0.74
CA THR A 77 -24.11 12.93 -0.20
C THR A 77 -22.95 13.74 -0.79
N LEU A 78 -21.99 13.08 -1.49
CA LEU A 78 -21.01 13.78 -2.30
C LEU A 78 -21.58 14.13 -3.69
N ASP A 79 -21.15 15.25 -4.25
CA ASP A 79 -21.60 15.75 -5.56
C ASP A 79 -21.46 14.72 -6.67
N ALA A 80 -20.38 13.95 -6.66
CA ALA A 80 -20.12 12.90 -7.65
C ALA A 80 -21.17 11.77 -7.65
N ALA A 81 -21.81 11.53 -6.52
CA ALA A 81 -22.86 10.52 -6.36
C ALA A 81 -24.22 11.00 -6.87
N LYS A 82 -24.39 12.31 -7.11
CA LYS A 82 -25.61 12.93 -7.65
C LYS A 82 -26.88 12.55 -6.88
N GLY A 83 -26.80 12.48 -5.56
CA GLY A 83 -27.92 12.15 -4.68
C GLY A 83 -28.34 10.68 -4.69
N LYS A 84 -27.49 9.76 -5.15
CA LYS A 84 -27.78 8.31 -5.22
C LYS A 84 -26.64 7.50 -4.63
N PRO A 85 -26.91 6.34 -4.02
CA PRO A 85 -25.87 5.40 -3.61
C PRO A 85 -24.95 5.05 -4.78
N PHE A 86 -23.69 5.46 -4.69
CA PHE A 86 -22.73 5.33 -5.80
C PHE A 86 -22.29 3.88 -6.04
N TYR A 87 -22.18 3.08 -4.96
CA TYR A 87 -21.65 1.73 -5.03
C TYR A 87 -22.68 0.66 -5.39
N ASP A 88 -23.96 0.96 -5.24
CA ASP A 88 -25.03 0.00 -5.47
C ASP A 88 -25.05 -0.48 -6.94
N GLY A 89 -24.99 -1.79 -7.12
CA GLY A 89 -24.94 -2.43 -8.43
C GLY A 89 -23.56 -2.51 -9.07
N LEU A 90 -22.52 -1.90 -8.47
CA LEU A 90 -21.15 -2.03 -8.97
C LEU A 90 -20.59 -3.43 -8.71
N LYS A 91 -19.52 -3.78 -9.42
CA LYS A 91 -18.91 -5.11 -9.35
C LYS A 91 -17.56 -5.09 -8.66
N PHE A 92 -17.21 -6.21 -8.05
CA PHE A 92 -15.83 -6.54 -7.77
C PHE A 92 -15.16 -6.97 -9.08
N HIS A 93 -14.65 -5.98 -9.81
CA HIS A 93 -14.14 -6.14 -11.17
C HIS A 93 -12.78 -6.83 -11.23
N ARG A 94 -12.05 -6.90 -10.11
CA ARG A 94 -10.77 -7.58 -9.99
C ARG A 94 -10.74 -8.36 -8.68
N VAL A 95 -10.54 -9.67 -8.80
CA VAL A 95 -10.39 -10.59 -7.66
C VAL A 95 -9.16 -11.45 -7.93
N ILE A 96 -8.21 -11.43 -7.01
CA ILE A 96 -7.04 -12.31 -7.04
C ILE A 96 -7.10 -13.20 -5.82
N SER A 97 -7.54 -14.44 -6.02
CA SER A 97 -7.66 -15.44 -4.96
C SER A 97 -7.62 -16.87 -5.53
N LYS A 98 -7.14 -17.80 -4.74
CA LYS A 98 -7.21 -19.23 -5.07
C LYS A 98 -8.64 -19.70 -5.33
N ALA A 99 -9.61 -19.15 -4.59
CA ALA A 99 -11.02 -19.44 -4.81
C ALA A 99 -11.49 -18.96 -6.20
N ASN A 100 -10.90 -17.91 -6.75
CA ASN A 100 -11.18 -17.41 -8.11
C ASN A 100 -10.37 -18.15 -9.20
N GLY A 101 -9.44 -19.02 -8.82
CA GLY A 101 -8.59 -19.80 -9.73
C GLY A 101 -7.18 -19.25 -9.93
N ASP A 102 -6.79 -18.23 -9.14
CA ASP A 102 -5.45 -17.66 -9.18
C ASP A 102 -4.45 -18.53 -8.40
N GLY A 103 -3.16 -18.39 -8.69
CA GLY A 103 -2.09 -19.13 -8.01
C GLY A 103 -1.87 -18.73 -6.54
N GLN A 104 -2.43 -17.60 -6.12
CA GLN A 104 -2.26 -17.05 -4.76
C GLN A 104 -3.51 -16.28 -4.30
N ASP A 105 -3.60 -16.09 -2.99
CA ASP A 105 -4.57 -15.20 -2.39
C ASP A 105 -3.95 -13.80 -2.26
N PHE A 106 -4.75 -12.76 -2.56
CA PHE A 106 -4.33 -11.37 -2.42
C PHE A 106 -5.48 -10.48 -1.95
N MET A 107 -6.45 -10.16 -2.82
CA MET A 107 -7.50 -9.17 -2.51
C MET A 107 -8.71 -9.28 -3.44
N ILE A 108 -9.81 -8.63 -3.04
CA ILE A 108 -10.96 -8.29 -3.88
C ILE A 108 -11.02 -6.77 -4.06
N GLN A 109 -11.22 -6.28 -5.29
CA GLN A 109 -11.25 -4.86 -5.63
C GLN A 109 -12.55 -4.50 -6.36
N GLY A 110 -13.18 -3.42 -5.89
CA GLY A 110 -14.43 -2.89 -6.45
C GLY A 110 -14.47 -1.36 -6.43
N GLY A 111 -15.69 -0.78 -6.60
CA GLY A 111 -15.90 0.67 -6.55
C GLY A 111 -15.63 1.41 -7.85
N ASP A 112 -15.46 0.69 -8.96
CA ASP A 112 -15.30 1.26 -10.30
C ASP A 112 -16.65 1.28 -11.04
N PRO A 113 -17.21 2.47 -11.38
CA PRO A 113 -18.46 2.57 -12.13
C PRO A 113 -18.36 2.05 -13.57
N LYS A 114 -17.15 1.92 -14.13
CA LYS A 114 -16.93 1.30 -15.45
C LYS A 114 -16.72 -0.20 -15.38
N GLY A 115 -16.36 -0.73 -14.21
CA GLY A 115 -16.14 -2.16 -13.99
C GLY A 115 -14.92 -2.75 -14.70
N ASN A 116 -13.93 -1.95 -15.07
CA ASN A 116 -12.72 -2.36 -15.80
C ASN A 116 -11.41 -1.83 -15.20
N GLY A 117 -11.46 -1.21 -14.03
CA GLY A 117 -10.32 -0.63 -13.33
C GLY A 117 -9.97 0.81 -13.71
N THR A 118 -10.65 1.41 -14.71
CA THR A 118 -10.32 2.75 -15.22
C THR A 118 -11.30 3.84 -14.80
N GLY A 119 -12.39 3.48 -14.14
CA GLY A 119 -13.44 4.40 -13.70
C GLY A 119 -13.16 4.97 -12.31
N GLY A 120 -13.98 5.94 -11.93
CA GLY A 120 -13.92 6.61 -10.64
C GLY A 120 -15.02 7.67 -10.50
N PRO A 121 -14.99 8.45 -9.43
CA PRO A 121 -16.03 9.42 -9.10
C PRO A 121 -15.89 10.73 -9.90
N GLY A 122 -14.90 10.85 -10.78
CA GLY A 122 -14.64 12.06 -11.57
C GLY A 122 -13.61 12.99 -10.94
N TYR A 123 -13.06 12.65 -9.79
CA TYR A 123 -11.98 13.35 -9.11
C TYR A 123 -10.95 12.38 -8.54
N LYS A 124 -9.82 12.93 -8.08
CA LYS A 124 -8.80 12.24 -7.30
C LYS A 124 -8.53 13.01 -6.02
N PHE A 125 -8.14 12.30 -4.95
CA PHE A 125 -7.77 12.91 -3.69
C PHE A 125 -6.49 12.30 -3.11
N ILE A 126 -5.89 13.03 -2.18
CA ILE A 126 -4.58 12.73 -1.60
C ILE A 126 -4.61 11.53 -0.68
N ASP A 127 -3.42 10.96 -0.44
CA ASP A 127 -3.25 9.86 0.51
C ASP A 127 -3.38 10.36 1.96
N GLU A 128 -3.95 9.52 2.82
CA GLU A 128 -4.15 9.77 4.25
C GLU A 128 -3.50 8.65 5.05
N PHE A 129 -2.16 8.63 5.08
CA PHE A 129 -1.41 7.61 5.80
C PHE A 129 -1.35 7.91 7.29
N VAL A 130 -1.53 6.87 8.10
CA VAL A 130 -1.45 6.93 9.56
C VAL A 130 -0.39 5.95 10.04
N ASP A 131 0.51 6.42 10.90
CA ASP A 131 1.56 5.58 11.45
C ASP A 131 0.97 4.43 12.28
N GLY A 132 1.45 3.22 12.00
CA GLY A 132 0.95 2.00 12.63
C GLY A 132 -0.25 1.35 11.94
N LEU A 133 -0.95 2.02 11.01
CA LEU A 133 -1.92 1.36 10.14
C LEU A 133 -1.19 0.64 9.00
N THR A 134 -1.06 -0.68 9.15
CA THR A 134 -0.31 -1.53 8.22
C THR A 134 -1.14 -2.70 7.72
N PHE A 135 -0.71 -3.29 6.61
CA PHE A 135 -1.31 -4.48 6.02
C PHE A 135 -0.77 -5.77 6.67
N ASP A 136 -0.76 -5.83 7.99
CA ASP A 136 -0.23 -6.90 8.84
C ASP A 136 -1.07 -8.18 8.85
N LYS A 137 -2.30 -8.11 8.39
CA LYS A 137 -3.26 -9.23 8.30
C LYS A 137 -4.18 -9.09 7.09
N GLY A 138 -4.90 -10.15 6.75
CA GLY A 138 -6.04 -10.07 5.85
C GLY A 138 -7.19 -9.23 6.43
N GLY A 139 -8.14 -8.85 5.58
CA GLY A 139 -9.33 -8.08 5.95
C GLY A 139 -9.10 -6.56 6.03
N LYS A 140 -7.95 -6.05 5.64
CA LYS A 140 -7.74 -4.59 5.56
C LYS A 140 -8.51 -4.00 4.38
N LEU A 141 -9.28 -2.95 4.64
CA LEU A 141 -9.99 -2.15 3.65
C LEU A 141 -9.14 -0.93 3.30
N ALA A 142 -8.79 -0.78 2.01
CA ALA A 142 -7.92 0.29 1.57
C ALA A 142 -8.30 0.85 0.21
N MET A 143 -7.85 2.09 -0.09
CA MET A 143 -8.07 2.72 -1.38
C MET A 143 -7.18 2.11 -2.46
N ALA A 144 -7.78 1.75 -3.59
CA ALA A 144 -7.05 1.48 -4.81
C ALA A 144 -6.65 2.81 -5.47
N ASN A 145 -5.41 2.88 -5.99
CA ASN A 145 -4.88 4.06 -6.64
C ASN A 145 -3.96 3.69 -7.82
N SER A 146 -3.55 4.69 -8.60
CA SER A 146 -2.60 4.58 -9.71
C SER A 146 -1.26 5.27 -9.39
N GLY A 147 -0.88 5.30 -8.14
CA GLY A 147 0.27 6.00 -7.57
C GLY A 147 -0.16 7.00 -6.51
N ALA A 148 0.80 7.69 -5.90
CA ALA A 148 0.57 8.62 -4.80
C ALA A 148 -0.49 9.68 -5.13
N ASN A 149 -1.37 9.96 -4.17
CA ASN A 149 -2.39 11.02 -4.26
C ASN A 149 -3.39 10.84 -5.43
N THR A 150 -3.72 9.59 -5.79
CA THR A 150 -4.65 9.31 -6.88
C THR A 150 -5.86 8.48 -6.45
N ASN A 151 -6.24 8.55 -5.18
CA ASN A 151 -7.42 7.87 -4.65
C ASN A 151 -8.71 8.41 -5.28
N GLY A 152 -9.74 7.57 -5.38
CA GLY A 152 -11.02 7.93 -5.96
C GLY A 152 -12.18 7.19 -5.29
N SER A 153 -12.94 6.39 -6.04
CA SER A 153 -13.99 5.52 -5.49
C SER A 153 -13.58 4.06 -5.36
N GLN A 154 -12.50 3.64 -6.04
CA GLN A 154 -12.08 2.23 -6.01
C GLN A 154 -11.42 1.89 -4.69
N PHE A 155 -11.80 0.75 -4.14
CA PHE A 155 -11.24 0.19 -2.91
C PHE A 155 -10.96 -1.30 -3.06
N PHE A 156 -10.15 -1.84 -2.17
CA PHE A 156 -9.91 -3.28 -2.09
C PHE A 156 -9.95 -3.76 -0.64
N ILE A 157 -10.23 -5.05 -0.48
CA ILE A 157 -10.17 -5.75 0.82
C ILE A 157 -9.17 -6.88 0.67
N THR A 158 -8.19 -6.94 1.57
CA THR A 158 -7.13 -7.97 1.52
C THR A 158 -7.63 -9.32 2.04
N ILE A 159 -7.11 -10.40 1.45
CA ILE A 159 -7.36 -11.79 1.88
C ILE A 159 -6.25 -12.24 2.84
N VAL A 160 -5.01 -11.81 2.58
CA VAL A 160 -3.79 -12.16 3.32
C VAL A 160 -3.04 -10.89 3.75
N PRO A 161 -2.03 -10.97 4.65
CA PRO A 161 -1.10 -9.87 4.88
C PRO A 161 -0.42 -9.42 3.58
N THR A 162 -0.31 -8.10 3.38
CA THR A 162 0.25 -7.50 2.15
C THR A 162 1.15 -6.32 2.50
N GLU A 163 2.14 -6.54 3.36
CA GLU A 163 3.00 -5.49 3.93
C GLU A 163 3.72 -4.63 2.89
N TRP A 164 3.94 -5.15 1.67
CA TRP A 164 4.52 -4.37 0.55
C TRP A 164 3.64 -3.21 0.06
N LEU A 165 2.37 -3.14 0.54
CA LEU A 165 1.43 -2.04 0.27
C LEU A 165 1.44 -0.95 1.35
N ASN A 166 2.19 -1.14 2.45
CA ASN A 166 2.29 -0.16 3.52
C ASN A 166 2.75 1.20 2.97
N TYR A 167 2.05 2.26 3.38
CA TYR A 167 2.30 3.65 2.95
C TYR A 167 2.26 3.88 1.43
N LYS A 168 1.58 2.98 0.69
CA LYS A 168 1.28 3.13 -0.74
C LYS A 168 -0.23 3.21 -0.99
N HIS A 169 -1.02 2.64 -0.08
CA HIS A 169 -2.47 2.65 -0.13
C HIS A 169 -3.03 3.05 1.23
N THR A 170 -3.97 4.01 1.25
CA THR A 170 -4.63 4.44 2.48
C THR A 170 -5.54 3.36 3.01
N ILE A 171 -5.22 2.81 4.19
CA ILE A 171 -6.10 1.90 4.94
C ILE A 171 -7.13 2.77 5.65
N PHE A 172 -8.42 2.46 5.49
CA PHE A 172 -9.50 3.23 6.12
C PHE A 172 -10.54 2.39 6.84
N GLY A 173 -10.28 1.08 6.99
CA GLY A 173 -11.13 0.17 7.72
C GLY A 173 -10.60 -1.26 7.72
N GLU A 174 -11.39 -2.14 8.31
CA GLU A 174 -11.12 -3.58 8.30
C GLU A 174 -12.41 -4.40 8.38
N VAL A 175 -12.32 -5.65 7.95
CA VAL A 175 -13.43 -6.61 8.04
C VAL A 175 -13.69 -6.96 9.50
N LEU A 176 -14.92 -6.76 9.93
CA LEU A 176 -15.41 -7.15 11.25
C LEU A 176 -16.11 -8.51 11.20
N ALA A 177 -16.82 -8.80 10.10
CA ALA A 177 -17.43 -10.11 9.83
C ALA A 177 -17.56 -10.32 8.30
N GLY A 178 -17.61 -11.58 7.87
CA GLY A 178 -17.71 -11.95 6.45
C GLY A 178 -16.36 -12.06 5.75
N GLN A 179 -15.26 -12.32 6.46
CA GLN A 179 -13.97 -12.61 5.84
C GLN A 179 -14.07 -13.86 4.94
N ASP A 180 -14.84 -14.85 5.31
CA ASP A 180 -15.14 -16.05 4.51
C ASP A 180 -15.82 -15.71 3.17
N VAL A 181 -16.65 -14.64 3.17
CA VAL A 181 -17.24 -14.08 1.94
C VAL A 181 -16.15 -13.43 1.09
N VAL A 182 -15.28 -12.61 1.68
CA VAL A 182 -14.14 -11.99 0.97
C VAL A 182 -13.25 -13.05 0.33
N ASP A 183 -12.90 -14.09 1.08
CA ASP A 183 -11.99 -15.16 0.64
C ASP A 183 -12.57 -16.02 -0.49
N SER A 184 -13.92 -16.12 -0.57
CA SER A 184 -14.61 -16.98 -1.54
C SER A 184 -15.25 -16.22 -2.71
N LEU A 185 -15.26 -14.88 -2.69
CA LEU A 185 -15.92 -14.06 -3.69
C LEU A 185 -15.29 -14.26 -5.08
N LYS A 186 -16.15 -14.27 -6.11
CA LYS A 186 -15.73 -14.43 -7.49
C LYS A 186 -15.63 -13.08 -8.20
N GLN A 187 -14.71 -12.99 -9.16
CA GLN A 187 -14.62 -11.81 -10.02
C GLN A 187 -15.95 -11.59 -10.76
N GLY A 188 -16.40 -10.35 -10.78
CA GLY A 188 -17.68 -9.96 -11.36
C GLY A 188 -18.86 -10.04 -10.40
N ALA A 189 -18.67 -10.49 -9.16
CA ALA A 189 -19.70 -10.45 -8.11
C ALA A 189 -20.20 -9.02 -7.89
N THR A 190 -21.49 -8.88 -7.67
CA THR A 190 -22.15 -7.58 -7.54
C THR A 190 -22.21 -7.11 -6.09
N MET A 191 -21.90 -5.86 -5.84
CA MET A 191 -22.29 -5.13 -4.62
C MET A 191 -23.75 -4.71 -4.78
N LYS A 192 -24.69 -5.42 -4.18
CA LYS A 192 -26.12 -5.13 -4.27
C LYS A 192 -26.50 -3.84 -3.56
N SER A 193 -25.85 -3.61 -2.41
CA SER A 193 -25.97 -2.36 -1.65
C SER A 193 -24.78 -2.17 -0.71
N VAL A 194 -24.47 -0.91 -0.40
CA VAL A 194 -23.54 -0.52 0.66
C VAL A 194 -24.30 0.34 1.67
N LYS A 195 -24.51 -0.19 2.88
CA LYS A 195 -25.25 0.51 3.95
C LYS A 195 -24.30 0.97 5.04
N ILE A 196 -24.42 2.24 5.41
CA ILE A 196 -23.65 2.85 6.49
C ILE A 196 -24.46 2.81 7.78
N ILE A 197 -23.82 2.37 8.85
CA ILE A 197 -24.41 2.26 10.20
C ILE A 197 -23.53 3.07 11.15
N ARG A 198 -24.16 3.98 11.92
CA ARG A 198 -23.50 4.82 12.93
C ARG A 198 -24.03 4.43 14.31
N GLN A 199 -23.15 3.97 15.20
CA GLN A 199 -23.50 3.58 16.57
C GLN A 199 -22.64 4.37 17.57
N GLY A 200 -23.28 4.84 18.64
CA GLY A 200 -22.68 5.75 19.63
C GLY A 200 -22.82 7.22 19.25
N ASP A 201 -22.69 8.10 20.24
CA ASP A 201 -23.01 9.52 20.08
C ASP A 201 -21.99 10.27 19.19
N GLU A 202 -20.73 9.86 19.19
CA GLU A 202 -19.72 10.44 18.30
C GLU A 202 -19.94 10.05 16.85
N ALA A 203 -20.20 8.75 16.60
CA ALA A 203 -20.42 8.27 15.24
C ALA A 203 -21.69 8.86 14.60
N LYS A 204 -22.74 9.12 15.40
CA LYS A 204 -23.96 9.78 14.93
C LYS A 204 -23.75 11.24 14.49
N LYS A 205 -22.74 11.92 15.02
CA LYS A 205 -22.36 13.29 14.64
C LYS A 205 -21.52 13.35 13.38
N PHE A 206 -21.01 12.20 12.93
CA PHE A 206 -20.18 12.16 11.73
C PHE A 206 -21.02 12.46 10.49
N SER A 207 -20.63 13.51 9.80
CA SER A 207 -21.22 13.97 8.53
C SER A 207 -20.26 13.68 7.38
N ALA A 208 -20.81 13.36 6.21
CA ALA A 208 -20.05 13.02 5.01
C ALA A 208 -20.59 13.81 3.80
N THR A 209 -20.69 15.13 3.94
CA THR A 209 -21.06 16.03 2.85
C THR A 209 -19.85 16.45 2.01
N GLN A 210 -20.08 17.05 0.83
CA GLN A 210 -19.02 17.62 0.02
C GLN A 210 -18.19 18.67 0.80
N ALA A 211 -18.85 19.50 1.58
CA ALA A 211 -18.18 20.52 2.39
C ALA A 211 -17.26 19.90 3.46
N ASP A 212 -17.68 18.79 4.09
CA ASP A 212 -16.84 18.07 5.05
C ASP A 212 -15.62 17.46 4.36
N PHE A 213 -15.83 16.83 3.20
CA PHE A 213 -14.74 16.27 2.42
C PHE A 213 -13.71 17.31 2.00
N ASP A 214 -14.16 18.45 1.46
CA ASP A 214 -13.29 19.55 1.01
C ASP A 214 -12.49 20.17 2.17
N LYS A 215 -13.11 20.28 3.35
CA LYS A 215 -12.46 20.73 4.57
C LYS A 215 -11.36 19.76 5.01
N LEU A 216 -11.71 18.47 5.13
CA LEU A 216 -10.79 17.42 5.56
C LEU A 216 -9.62 17.24 4.59
N GLN A 217 -9.84 17.41 3.28
CA GLN A 217 -8.77 17.36 2.29
C GLN A 217 -7.72 18.46 2.53
N LYS A 218 -8.13 19.65 2.90
CA LYS A 218 -7.21 20.74 3.25
C LYS A 218 -6.45 20.46 4.56
N GLU A 219 -7.14 19.92 5.56
CA GLU A 219 -6.53 19.54 6.83
C GLU A 219 -5.49 18.43 6.67
N VAL A 220 -5.82 17.37 5.91
CA VAL A 220 -4.90 16.26 5.61
C VAL A 220 -3.72 16.75 4.77
N ALA A 221 -3.93 17.63 3.78
CA ALA A 221 -2.85 18.21 2.99
C ALA A 221 -1.83 18.92 3.90
N LYS A 222 -2.31 19.77 4.80
CA LYS A 222 -1.45 20.47 5.77
C LYS A 222 -0.72 19.50 6.70
N ALA A 223 -1.43 18.49 7.23
CA ALA A 223 -0.80 17.48 8.09
C ALA A 223 0.27 16.67 7.35
N ASN A 224 0.05 16.35 6.08
CA ASN A 224 1.03 15.68 5.23
C ASN A 224 2.26 16.56 5.00
N GLU A 225 2.09 17.85 4.70
CA GLU A 225 3.20 18.81 4.56
C GLU A 225 4.02 18.91 5.86
N GLU A 226 3.37 19.03 7.01
CA GLU A 226 4.03 19.09 8.31
C GLU A 226 4.80 17.78 8.62
N ARG A 227 4.22 16.61 8.27
CA ARG A 227 4.88 15.32 8.44
C ARG A 227 6.12 15.18 7.55
N GLU A 228 6.00 15.55 6.28
CA GLU A 228 7.15 15.53 5.35
C GLU A 228 8.24 16.53 5.79
N ALA A 229 7.85 17.72 6.27
CA ALA A 229 8.80 18.69 6.82
C ALA A 229 9.55 18.13 8.05
N LYS A 230 8.85 17.43 8.96
CA LYS A 230 9.47 16.76 10.11
C LYS A 230 10.41 15.63 9.68
N LYS A 231 10.00 14.79 8.73
CA LYS A 231 10.86 13.75 8.17
C LYS A 231 12.11 14.35 7.55
N TRP A 232 11.94 15.39 6.75
CA TRP A 232 13.05 16.10 6.13
C TRP A 232 14.01 16.68 7.18
N ALA A 233 13.50 17.36 8.21
CA ALA A 233 14.31 17.88 9.30
C ALA A 233 15.15 16.78 10.00
N ALA A 234 14.57 15.58 10.19
CA ALA A 234 15.29 14.44 10.75
C ALA A 234 16.38 13.89 9.81
N VAL A 235 16.12 13.90 8.49
CA VAL A 235 17.12 13.46 7.50
C VAL A 235 18.35 14.36 7.51
N ILE A 236 18.18 15.67 7.62
CA ILE A 236 19.27 16.67 7.60
C ILE A 236 19.75 17.09 8.99
N ASP A 237 19.31 16.41 10.06
CA ASP A 237 19.66 16.77 11.42
C ASP A 237 21.17 16.81 11.65
N GLY A 238 21.66 17.96 12.15
CA GLY A 238 23.06 18.24 12.34
C GLY A 238 23.90 18.30 11.06
N CYS A 239 23.28 18.38 9.88
CA CYS A 239 23.98 18.57 8.62
C CYS A 239 24.25 20.06 8.34
N THR A 240 25.38 20.32 7.68
CA THR A 240 25.73 21.61 7.08
C THR A 240 25.28 21.62 5.64
N LYS A 241 24.66 22.69 5.16
CA LYS A 241 24.31 22.87 3.75
C LYS A 241 25.51 23.42 3.00
N HIS A 242 26.01 22.63 2.03
CA HIS A 242 27.05 23.06 1.11
C HIS A 242 26.49 24.02 0.04
N SER A 243 27.34 24.88 -0.54
CA SER A 243 26.97 25.85 -1.58
C SER A 243 26.34 25.21 -2.84
N SER A 244 26.67 23.95 -3.12
CA SER A 244 26.08 23.16 -4.20
C SER A 244 24.61 22.71 -3.96
N GLY A 245 24.13 22.83 -2.72
CA GLY A 245 22.83 22.31 -2.30
C GLY A 245 22.87 20.95 -1.60
N VAL A 246 24.01 20.25 -1.59
CA VAL A 246 24.23 19.03 -0.82
C VAL A 246 24.22 19.35 0.67
N TYR A 247 23.57 18.52 1.50
CA TYR A 247 23.71 18.57 2.95
C TYR A 247 24.69 17.49 3.38
N TYR A 248 25.60 17.81 4.32
CA TYR A 248 26.58 16.85 4.81
C TYR A 248 26.83 16.99 6.30
N LYS A 249 27.29 15.89 6.90
CA LYS A 249 27.71 15.83 8.31
C LYS A 249 28.94 14.92 8.41
N VAL A 250 30.03 15.41 8.99
CA VAL A 250 31.17 14.56 9.34
C VAL A 250 30.77 13.69 10.52
N LEU A 251 30.79 12.37 10.33
CA LEU A 251 30.48 11.39 11.36
C LEU A 251 31.75 10.96 12.14
N GLU A 252 32.86 10.85 11.40
CA GLU A 252 34.21 10.56 11.94
C GLU A 252 35.22 11.43 11.21
N GLU A 253 36.09 12.10 11.95
CA GLU A 253 37.16 12.92 11.39
C GLU A 253 38.25 12.07 10.74
N GLY A 254 38.65 12.40 9.53
CA GLY A 254 39.79 11.84 8.85
C GLY A 254 41.11 12.49 9.33
N LYS A 255 42.15 11.69 9.47
CA LYS A 255 43.50 12.14 9.90
C LYS A 255 44.47 12.32 8.73
N GLY A 256 44.08 11.85 7.52
CA GLY A 256 44.87 11.96 6.33
C GLY A 256 44.76 13.30 5.62
N SER A 257 45.39 13.42 4.45
CA SER A 257 45.23 14.58 3.58
C SER A 257 43.84 14.68 2.99
N VAL A 258 43.44 15.90 2.61
CA VAL A 258 42.24 16.13 1.79
C VAL A 258 42.43 15.46 0.43
N CYS A 259 41.36 14.79 -0.04
CA CYS A 259 41.38 14.02 -1.29
C CYS A 259 41.79 14.87 -2.50
N GLY A 260 40.96 15.88 -2.82
CA GLY A 260 41.17 16.72 -4.01
C GLY A 260 40.66 16.09 -5.31
N LYS A 261 40.88 16.82 -6.43
CA LYS A 261 40.46 16.42 -7.78
C LYS A 261 41.46 15.48 -8.45
N GLY A 262 40.97 14.61 -9.33
CA GLY A 262 41.78 13.76 -10.20
C GLY A 262 42.51 12.62 -9.46
N LYS A 263 42.11 12.31 -8.25
CA LYS A 263 42.66 11.26 -7.41
C LYS A 263 41.96 9.91 -7.62
N ASN A 264 42.74 8.84 -7.66
CA ASN A 264 42.19 7.50 -7.57
C ASN A 264 41.87 7.21 -6.10
N VAL A 265 40.58 6.99 -5.84
CA VAL A 265 40.06 6.81 -4.48
C VAL A 265 39.45 5.44 -4.31
N SER A 266 39.49 4.95 -3.06
CA SER A 266 38.72 3.79 -2.60
C SER A 266 37.80 4.25 -1.48
N VAL A 267 36.51 3.91 -1.55
CA VAL A 267 35.53 4.28 -0.53
C VAL A 267 34.69 3.09 -0.13
N ASP A 268 34.40 2.97 1.16
CA ASP A 268 33.23 2.24 1.62
C ASP A 268 32.02 3.16 1.64
N TYR A 269 30.83 2.62 1.36
CA TYR A 269 29.62 3.43 1.32
C TYR A 269 28.36 2.62 1.59
N LYS A 270 27.31 3.35 1.96
CA LYS A 270 25.92 2.88 2.01
C LYS A 270 25.05 3.94 1.38
N GLY A 271 24.35 3.59 0.30
CA GLY A 271 23.39 4.44 -0.38
C GLY A 271 21.96 4.07 0.03
N TYR A 272 21.17 5.06 0.43
CA TYR A 272 19.80 4.84 0.91
C TYR A 272 18.90 6.04 0.60
N LEU A 273 17.58 5.80 0.56
CA LEU A 273 16.56 6.83 0.41
C LEU A 273 16.30 7.54 1.75
N THR A 274 15.58 8.66 1.72
CA THR A 274 15.25 9.45 2.91
C THR A 274 14.36 8.71 3.92
N ASP A 275 13.70 7.62 3.50
CA ASP A 275 12.94 6.70 4.37
C ASP A 275 13.80 5.59 4.99
N GLY A 276 15.10 5.53 4.66
CA GLY A 276 16.05 4.56 5.15
C GLY A 276 16.19 3.31 4.27
N GLN A 277 15.42 3.17 3.19
CA GLN A 277 15.55 2.04 2.26
C GLN A 277 16.94 2.05 1.60
N ILE A 278 17.75 1.03 1.89
CA ILE A 278 19.08 0.84 1.29
C ILE A 278 18.88 0.30 -0.12
N PHE A 279 19.53 0.92 -1.11
CA PHE A 279 19.52 0.46 -2.49
C PHE A 279 20.89 -0.08 -2.93
N ASP A 280 21.99 0.32 -2.26
CA ASP A 280 23.34 -0.17 -2.54
C ASP A 280 24.27 0.04 -1.35
N ALA A 281 25.26 -0.85 -1.16
CA ALA A 281 26.25 -0.72 -0.09
C ALA A 281 27.51 -1.53 -0.37
N SER A 282 28.66 -1.08 0.17
CA SER A 282 29.88 -1.88 0.27
C SER A 282 29.90 -2.68 1.59
N ARG A 283 30.81 -3.66 1.67
CA ARG A 283 30.98 -4.55 2.86
C ARG A 283 31.32 -3.81 4.13
N GLY A 284 31.97 -2.66 4.03
CA GLY A 284 32.26 -1.82 5.20
C GLY A 284 31.02 -1.28 5.91
N PHE A 285 29.87 -1.22 5.20
CA PHE A 285 28.59 -0.74 5.76
C PHE A 285 27.48 -1.80 5.79
N HIS A 286 27.61 -2.89 4.99
CA HIS A 286 26.60 -3.95 4.96
C HIS A 286 27.24 -5.31 4.72
N PRO A 287 26.98 -6.35 5.54
CA PRO A 287 27.65 -7.65 5.43
C PRO A 287 27.54 -8.35 4.07
N GLN A 288 26.46 -8.09 3.34
CA GLN A 288 26.20 -8.62 1.99
C GLN A 288 26.56 -7.62 0.88
N GLY A 289 27.24 -6.53 1.21
CA GLY A 289 27.64 -5.49 0.28
C GLY A 289 28.78 -5.90 -0.65
N HIS A 290 29.03 -5.05 -1.63
CA HIS A 290 30.12 -5.20 -2.59
C HIS A 290 31.51 -4.89 -1.96
N GLU A 291 32.57 -5.13 -2.71
CA GLU A 291 33.89 -4.61 -2.38
C GLU A 291 33.86 -3.06 -2.34
N PRO A 292 34.82 -2.40 -1.69
CA PRO A 292 34.94 -0.95 -1.74
C PRO A 292 34.88 -0.42 -3.18
N LEU A 293 34.26 0.73 -3.35
CA LEU A 293 34.11 1.36 -4.66
C LEU A 293 35.36 2.16 -5.00
N ASP A 294 36.02 1.79 -6.10
CA ASP A 294 37.18 2.49 -6.64
C ASP A 294 36.77 3.38 -7.81
N PHE A 295 37.15 4.64 -7.78
CA PHE A 295 36.92 5.57 -8.89
C PHE A 295 37.94 6.71 -8.91
N LYS A 296 37.96 7.48 -10.01
CA LYS A 296 38.76 8.70 -10.11
C LYS A 296 37.89 9.92 -9.86
N THR A 297 38.23 10.72 -8.84
CA THR A 297 37.51 11.96 -8.53
C THR A 297 37.59 12.93 -9.69
N ASN A 298 36.51 13.66 -9.97
CA ASN A 298 36.34 14.52 -11.15
C ASN A 298 36.50 13.76 -12.48
N GLY A 299 36.27 12.45 -12.48
CA GLY A 299 36.37 11.57 -13.64
C GLY A 299 35.04 11.32 -14.37
N GLY A 300 33.94 11.85 -13.87
CA GLY A 300 32.60 11.67 -14.45
C GLY A 300 32.03 10.26 -14.28
N GLN A 301 32.60 9.44 -13.37
CA GLN A 301 32.15 8.08 -13.11
C GLN A 301 31.02 8.00 -12.09
N MET A 302 30.92 9.02 -11.22
CA MET A 302 29.95 9.08 -10.12
C MET A 302 28.93 10.21 -10.35
N ILE A 303 27.80 10.15 -9.63
CA ILE A 303 26.87 11.27 -9.59
C ILE A 303 27.59 12.52 -9.07
N PRO A 304 27.26 13.71 -9.60
CA PRO A 304 28.05 14.93 -9.33
C PRO A 304 28.16 15.27 -7.84
N GLY A 305 27.05 15.12 -7.09
CA GLY A 305 27.04 15.44 -5.66
C GLY A 305 27.93 14.52 -4.83
N PHE A 306 28.00 13.22 -5.15
CA PHE A 306 28.86 12.26 -4.48
C PHE A 306 30.33 12.55 -4.75
N ASP A 307 30.69 12.68 -6.02
CA ASP A 307 32.07 12.96 -6.45
C ASP A 307 32.61 14.26 -5.82
N MET A 308 31.85 15.34 -5.90
CA MET A 308 32.19 16.62 -5.30
C MET A 308 32.47 16.52 -3.81
N MET A 309 31.59 15.84 -3.07
CA MET A 309 31.73 15.73 -1.62
C MET A 309 32.91 14.84 -1.21
N VAL A 310 33.23 13.78 -1.98
CA VAL A 310 34.40 12.94 -1.73
C VAL A 310 35.70 13.72 -1.94
N GLN A 311 35.76 14.64 -2.91
CA GLN A 311 36.94 15.50 -3.15
C GLN A 311 37.32 16.34 -1.93
N GLU A 312 36.34 16.70 -1.08
CA GLU A 312 36.53 17.51 0.12
C GLU A 312 36.83 16.68 1.38
N MET A 313 36.69 15.36 1.30
CA MET A 313 36.97 14.46 2.45
C MET A 313 38.44 14.29 2.69
N LYS A 314 38.79 14.07 3.97
CA LYS A 314 40.14 13.60 4.37
C LYS A 314 40.18 12.09 4.35
N VAL A 315 41.32 11.50 4.04
CA VAL A 315 41.51 10.04 4.16
C VAL A 315 41.25 9.60 5.60
N GLY A 316 40.40 8.59 5.74
CA GLY A 316 39.90 8.08 7.03
C GLY A 316 38.64 8.76 7.55
N GLU A 317 38.13 9.80 6.87
CA GLU A 317 36.88 10.48 7.24
C GLU A 317 35.69 9.60 6.88
N THR A 318 34.64 9.63 7.74
CA THR A 318 33.33 9.11 7.46
C THR A 318 32.34 10.29 7.42
N ARG A 319 31.61 10.43 6.31
CA ARG A 319 30.68 11.54 6.07
C ARG A 319 29.31 11.05 5.62
N LYS A 320 28.25 11.59 6.25
CA LYS A 320 26.89 11.52 5.73
C LYS A 320 26.72 12.60 4.68
N MET A 321 26.07 12.26 3.56
CA MET A 321 25.70 13.18 2.48
C MET A 321 24.24 13.00 2.15
N VAL A 322 23.51 14.12 1.91
CA VAL A 322 22.14 14.13 1.39
C VAL A 322 22.15 14.96 0.13
N ILE A 323 22.06 14.29 -0.99
CA ILE A 323 22.31 14.83 -2.33
C ILE A 323 20.98 15.11 -3.01
N PRO A 324 20.73 16.35 -3.47
CA PRO A 324 19.50 16.69 -4.17
C PRO A 324 19.44 16.00 -5.55
N PRO A 325 18.23 15.79 -6.10
CA PRO A 325 18.01 14.99 -7.31
C PRO A 325 18.82 15.52 -8.52
N GLU A 326 18.98 16.82 -8.69
CA GLU A 326 19.73 17.43 -9.79
C GLU A 326 21.23 17.11 -9.76
N LEU A 327 21.78 16.75 -8.60
CA LEU A 327 23.16 16.30 -8.41
C LEU A 327 23.26 14.77 -8.20
N ALA A 328 22.14 14.06 -8.36
CA ALA A 328 22.00 12.61 -8.21
C ALA A 328 21.40 12.00 -9.49
N TYR A 329 20.21 11.41 -9.40
CA TYR A 329 19.56 10.65 -10.49
C TYR A 329 18.44 11.42 -11.22
N GLY A 330 18.26 12.70 -10.89
CA GLY A 330 17.34 13.60 -11.57
C GLY A 330 15.86 13.21 -11.47
N SER A 331 15.05 13.77 -12.36
CA SER A 331 13.61 13.54 -12.41
C SER A 331 13.20 12.13 -12.88
N ARG A 332 14.13 11.35 -13.43
CA ARG A 332 13.87 9.97 -13.89
C ARG A 332 14.08 8.94 -12.80
N GLY A 333 15.02 9.17 -11.87
CA GLY A 333 15.44 8.16 -10.90
C GLY A 333 16.06 6.92 -11.56
N ILE A 334 16.10 5.81 -10.81
CA ILE A 334 16.47 4.46 -11.29
C ILE A 334 15.43 3.46 -10.78
N PRO A 335 14.29 3.28 -11.48
CA PRO A 335 13.20 2.40 -10.99
C PRO A 335 13.64 0.96 -10.71
N GLN A 336 14.58 0.41 -11.49
CA GLN A 336 15.12 -0.94 -11.31
C GLN A 336 15.90 -1.10 -10.00
N ALA A 337 16.47 -0.01 -9.47
CA ALA A 337 17.14 0.02 -8.17
C ALA A 337 16.21 0.53 -7.05
N GLY A 338 14.92 0.72 -7.33
CA GLY A 338 13.96 1.26 -6.36
C GLY A 338 14.12 2.75 -6.06
N ILE A 339 14.84 3.51 -6.90
CA ILE A 339 15.09 4.94 -6.72
C ILE A 339 14.06 5.75 -7.52
N PRO A 340 13.12 6.44 -6.85
CA PRO A 340 12.11 7.26 -7.54
C PRO A 340 12.73 8.48 -8.25
N GLY A 341 12.05 8.97 -9.28
CA GLY A 341 12.39 10.26 -9.88
C GLY A 341 12.20 11.41 -8.90
N GLY A 342 13.13 12.36 -8.87
CA GLY A 342 13.10 13.50 -7.96
C GLY A 342 13.50 13.18 -6.51
N ALA A 343 14.01 11.97 -6.23
CA ALA A 343 14.41 11.57 -4.89
C ALA A 343 15.73 12.27 -4.47
N TYR A 344 15.77 12.73 -3.22
CA TYR A 344 17.02 12.98 -2.52
C TYR A 344 17.68 11.65 -2.15
N ILE A 345 19.01 11.59 -2.34
CA ILE A 345 19.80 10.38 -2.08
C ILE A 345 20.72 10.60 -0.88
N CYS A 346 20.65 9.70 0.06
CA CYS A 346 21.54 9.70 1.22
C CYS A 346 22.69 8.74 0.99
N PHE A 347 23.88 9.14 1.40
CA PHE A 347 25.06 8.26 1.51
C PHE A 347 25.74 8.44 2.86
N ASP A 348 26.16 7.33 3.47
CA ASP A 348 27.23 7.31 4.45
C ASP A 348 28.48 6.80 3.72
N VAL A 349 29.56 7.57 3.72
CA VAL A 349 30.78 7.28 2.94
C VAL A 349 32.00 7.36 3.84
N LYS A 350 32.88 6.35 3.75
CA LYS A 350 34.20 6.35 4.39
C LYS A 350 35.29 6.38 3.31
N LEU A 351 36.13 7.41 3.31
CA LEU A 351 37.23 7.51 2.39
C LEU A 351 38.41 6.67 2.90
N LEU A 352 38.71 5.56 2.24
CA LEU A 352 39.76 4.61 2.64
C LEU A 352 41.13 5.04 2.14
N SER A 353 41.24 5.52 0.90
CA SER A 353 42.50 5.99 0.31
C SER A 353 42.24 7.02 -0.80
N ALA A 354 43.24 7.87 -1.06
CA ALA A 354 43.31 8.80 -2.17
C ALA A 354 44.76 8.88 -2.69
N LYS A 355 44.98 8.56 -3.97
CA LYS A 355 46.30 8.47 -4.60
C LYS A 355 46.41 9.34 -5.83
#